data_f68dd334c2d5a58a572cc79206cabb0d
#
_entry.id   f68dd334c2d5a58a572cc79206cabb0d
#
_cell.length_a   1.000
_cell.length_b   1.000
_cell.length_c   1.000
_cell.angle_alpha   90.00
_cell.angle_beta   90.00
_cell.angle_gamma   90.00
#
_symmetry.space_group_name_H-M   'P 1'
#
loop_
_entity.id
_entity.type
_entity.pdbx_description
1 polymer ?
#
loop_
_entity_poly.entity_id
_entity_poly.type
_entity_poly.pdbx_seq_one_letter_code
_entity_poly.pdbx_strand_id
1 'polypeptide(L)'
;MSKPSDEYWRERRDEFLAQLEKDEAALRKRLEKVYASEAAKLDRLIAAYYAQYGEDKVIEYRRLLQSISAEDRTLLMERMDDFAKKYPQYADLMPVRESIYRLNELEAIQLQIRIQQYEIGAIEQAELQRHFSEQARRAANMAAEELGFGKDFYRYDSEVVKATVGAAWAAGEDFSARIWANREKLASYLNDDFSKLIARGVSYDEISRELRARLNHSGTRTAMRLVYTEGTYLFNEAQARVHESEFESYAISCIHDGKACEVCRELEAYQKQHPAKLSERMPGTNFPPMHPWCRCSYTLEVADWDKWIDEYVQKRGGDSGTQATRLRSDAMVREPGTTSFLQSLQRVGSTLAGLDFRLKGQQSLARNIRTDSHDKTMSEQEAADSIHDVLRYTYQLQTASFADEFARIRAELEKAGYTLVKVKNTLQSTGVTYRGVNCQFETPDGFKFELQFHTPESLALKENELHKLYEEQRLPETDPKRRAELVRRMIELSDGLSTPPNIEEVRK
;
A
#
# COMPACT_ATOMS: atom_id res chain seq x y z
N MET A 1 30.31 -2.14 10.78
CA MET A 1 29.03 -2.48 10.07
C MET A 1 29.14 -1.95 8.66
N SER A 2 28.92 -2.79 7.65
CA SER A 2 28.89 -2.30 6.28
C SER A 2 27.57 -1.54 6.05
N LYS A 3 27.65 -0.39 5.36
CA LYS A 3 26.53 0.37 4.83
C LYS A 3 25.48 -0.62 4.26
N PRO A 4 24.19 -0.55 4.64
CA PRO A 4 23.17 -1.31 3.90
C PRO A 4 23.33 -0.96 2.43
N SER A 5 23.51 -1.97 1.57
CA SER A 5 23.86 -1.69 0.18
C SER A 5 22.73 -0.89 -0.48
N ASP A 6 23.08 0.02 -1.41
CA ASP A 6 22.11 0.73 -2.26
C ASP A 6 21.16 -0.26 -2.97
N GLU A 7 21.56 -1.51 -3.09
CA GLU A 7 20.81 -2.63 -3.64
C GLU A 7 19.68 -3.06 -2.71
N TYR A 8 19.89 -3.18 -1.41
CA TYR A 8 18.86 -3.50 -0.42
C TYR A 8 17.71 -2.48 -0.43
N TRP A 9 18.06 -1.18 -0.41
CA TRP A 9 17.06 -0.10 -0.44
C TRP A 9 16.30 -0.04 -1.77
N ARG A 10 16.99 -0.36 -2.87
CA ARG A 10 16.36 -0.47 -4.20
C ARG A 10 15.37 -1.63 -4.26
N GLU A 11 15.74 -2.81 -3.79
CA GLU A 11 14.86 -3.99 -3.82
C GLU A 11 13.57 -3.75 -3.01
N ARG A 12 13.67 -3.22 -1.79
CA ARG A 12 12.48 -2.89 -0.98
C ARG A 12 11.59 -1.85 -1.63
N ARG A 13 12.18 -0.83 -2.20
CA ARG A 13 11.44 0.16 -2.98
C ARG A 13 10.75 -0.46 -4.18
N ASP A 14 11.43 -1.32 -4.90
CA ASP A 14 10.92 -1.96 -6.11
C ASP A 14 9.76 -2.93 -5.76
N GLU A 15 9.84 -3.66 -4.66
CA GLU A 15 8.73 -4.46 -4.12
C GLU A 15 7.50 -3.59 -3.78
N PHE A 16 7.71 -2.48 -3.09
CA PHE A 16 6.64 -1.54 -2.77
C PHE A 16 6.01 -0.96 -4.04
N LEU A 17 6.83 -0.52 -5.00
CA LEU A 17 6.35 0.03 -6.27
C LEU A 17 5.59 -1.01 -7.10
N ALA A 18 6.02 -2.26 -7.11
CA ALA A 18 5.31 -3.35 -7.79
C ALA A 18 3.92 -3.63 -7.15
N GLN A 19 3.81 -3.53 -5.82
CA GLN A 19 2.52 -3.63 -5.15
C GLN A 19 1.64 -2.41 -5.42
N LEU A 20 2.22 -1.21 -5.44
CA LEU A 20 1.54 0.03 -5.76
C LEU A 20 0.95 -0.02 -7.18
N GLU A 21 1.69 -0.47 -8.17
CA GLU A 21 1.21 -0.65 -9.54
C GLU A 21 -0.01 -1.58 -9.63
N LYS A 22 -0.04 -2.67 -8.85
CA LYS A 22 -1.21 -3.56 -8.77
C LYS A 22 -2.43 -2.86 -8.17
N ASP A 23 -2.23 -2.11 -7.08
CA ASP A 23 -3.29 -1.40 -6.40
C ASP A 23 -3.86 -0.27 -7.27
N GLU A 24 -3.00 0.46 -7.99
CA GLU A 24 -3.38 1.48 -8.98
C GLU A 24 -4.12 0.88 -10.17
N ALA A 25 -3.68 -0.26 -10.68
CA ALA A 25 -4.39 -0.97 -11.76
C ALA A 25 -5.79 -1.44 -11.31
N ALA A 26 -5.93 -1.89 -10.06
CA ALA A 26 -7.22 -2.25 -9.49
C ALA A 26 -8.13 -1.02 -9.30
N LEU A 27 -7.58 0.09 -8.80
CA LEU A 27 -8.28 1.37 -8.67
C LEU A 27 -8.75 1.87 -10.05
N ARG A 28 -7.86 1.86 -11.03
CA ARG A 28 -8.19 2.24 -12.42
C ARG A 28 -9.38 1.47 -12.95
N LYS A 29 -9.42 0.14 -12.80
CA LYS A 29 -10.56 -0.69 -13.23
C LYS A 29 -11.87 -0.31 -12.53
N ARG A 30 -11.81 0.07 -11.24
CA ARG A 30 -13.01 0.54 -10.52
C ARG A 30 -13.50 1.88 -11.07
N LEU A 31 -12.60 2.84 -11.26
CA LEU A 31 -12.94 4.15 -11.83
C LEU A 31 -13.45 4.04 -13.26
N GLU A 32 -12.87 3.20 -14.11
CA GLU A 32 -13.35 2.93 -15.47
C GLU A 32 -14.79 2.40 -15.48
N LYS A 33 -15.16 1.52 -14.54
CA LYS A 33 -16.54 1.05 -14.38
C LYS A 33 -17.49 2.18 -13.96
N VAL A 34 -17.05 3.05 -13.05
CA VAL A 34 -17.83 4.23 -12.63
C VAL A 34 -18.08 5.13 -13.83
N TYR A 35 -17.04 5.49 -14.58
CA TYR A 35 -17.18 6.36 -15.75
C TYR A 35 -18.06 5.75 -16.84
N ALA A 36 -17.92 4.45 -17.12
CA ALA A 36 -18.75 3.76 -18.09
C ALA A 36 -20.23 3.75 -17.67
N SER A 37 -20.50 3.51 -16.38
CA SER A 37 -21.85 3.59 -15.82
C SER A 37 -22.45 5.00 -15.93
N GLU A 38 -21.65 6.00 -15.59
CA GLU A 38 -22.09 7.40 -15.66
C GLU A 38 -22.25 7.89 -17.10
N ALA A 39 -21.38 7.44 -18.02
CA ALA A 39 -21.57 7.70 -19.46
C ALA A 39 -22.87 7.12 -20.00
N ALA A 40 -23.30 5.95 -19.52
CA ALA A 40 -24.60 5.37 -19.87
C ALA A 40 -25.78 6.14 -19.26
N LYS A 41 -25.62 6.76 -18.08
CA LYS A 41 -26.65 7.65 -17.51
C LYS A 41 -26.76 8.96 -18.30
N LEU A 42 -25.65 9.55 -18.68
CA LEU A 42 -25.60 10.74 -19.54
C LEU A 42 -26.29 10.48 -20.88
N ASP A 43 -26.01 9.33 -21.47
CA ASP A 43 -26.65 8.90 -22.70
C ASP A 43 -28.18 8.82 -22.58
N ARG A 44 -28.70 8.19 -21.51
CA ARG A 44 -30.13 8.13 -21.24
C ARG A 44 -30.75 9.51 -21.02
N LEU A 45 -30.06 10.40 -20.33
CA LEU A 45 -30.52 11.79 -20.13
C LEU A 45 -30.68 12.50 -21.49
N ILE A 46 -29.66 12.41 -22.34
CA ILE A 46 -29.70 13.03 -23.69
C ILE A 46 -30.80 12.40 -24.54
N ALA A 47 -30.97 11.06 -24.49
CA ALA A 47 -32.00 10.36 -25.20
C ALA A 47 -33.40 10.84 -24.79
N ALA A 48 -33.68 11.06 -23.50
CA ALA A 48 -34.94 11.60 -22.99
C ALA A 48 -35.22 12.99 -23.56
N TYR A 49 -34.23 13.89 -23.61
CA TYR A 49 -34.37 15.22 -24.19
C TYR A 49 -34.65 15.15 -25.71
N TYR A 50 -33.97 14.22 -26.43
CA TYR A 50 -34.25 14.03 -27.86
C TYR A 50 -35.65 13.42 -28.11
N ALA A 51 -36.15 12.57 -27.22
CA ALA A 51 -37.51 12.05 -27.30
C ALA A 51 -38.57 13.13 -27.04
N GLN A 52 -38.29 14.05 -26.12
CA GLN A 52 -39.26 15.09 -25.71
C GLN A 52 -39.24 16.33 -26.62
N TYR A 53 -38.07 16.79 -27.06
CA TYR A 53 -37.91 18.05 -27.79
C TYR A 53 -37.47 17.88 -29.25
N GLY A 54 -37.11 16.65 -29.67
CA GLY A 54 -36.58 16.37 -31.01
C GLY A 54 -37.68 16.09 -32.04
N GLU A 55 -37.41 16.54 -33.26
CA GLU A 55 -38.11 16.14 -34.48
C GLU A 55 -37.07 15.63 -35.50
N ASP A 56 -37.38 14.54 -36.22
CA ASP A 56 -36.47 13.94 -37.20
C ASP A 56 -35.05 13.68 -36.69
N LYS A 57 -34.92 13.23 -35.43
CA LYS A 57 -33.68 12.96 -34.72
C LYS A 57 -32.78 14.21 -34.44
N VAL A 58 -33.34 15.38 -34.53
CA VAL A 58 -32.66 16.66 -34.27
C VAL A 58 -33.50 17.48 -33.28
N ILE A 59 -32.84 18.21 -32.37
CA ILE A 59 -33.50 19.20 -31.51
C ILE A 59 -33.27 20.58 -32.09
N GLU A 60 -34.34 21.34 -32.37
CA GLU A 60 -34.24 22.74 -32.68
C GLU A 60 -33.74 23.52 -31.46
N TYR A 61 -32.64 24.23 -31.58
CA TYR A 61 -32.05 25.03 -30.50
C TYR A 61 -33.01 25.96 -29.79
N ARG A 62 -33.95 26.57 -30.56
CA ARG A 62 -35.00 27.47 -30.02
C ARG A 62 -35.94 26.80 -29.04
N ARG A 63 -36.18 25.49 -29.18
CA ARG A 63 -37.07 24.76 -28.26
C ARG A 63 -36.45 24.65 -26.86
N LEU A 64 -35.13 24.52 -26.77
CA LEU A 64 -34.42 24.48 -25.50
C LEU A 64 -34.25 25.84 -24.83
N LEU A 65 -34.54 26.94 -25.53
CA LEU A 65 -34.55 28.29 -24.93
C LEU A 65 -35.88 28.66 -24.26
N GLN A 66 -36.87 27.76 -24.30
CA GLN A 66 -38.12 27.95 -23.58
C GLN A 66 -37.95 27.73 -22.08
N SER A 67 -38.79 28.40 -21.27
CA SER A 67 -38.76 28.22 -19.81
C SER A 67 -38.95 26.71 -19.46
N ILE A 68 -38.24 26.26 -18.45
CA ILE A 68 -38.29 24.89 -17.96
C ILE A 68 -39.71 24.45 -17.67
N SER A 69 -40.09 23.27 -18.15
CA SER A 69 -41.42 22.67 -17.90
C SER A 69 -41.62 22.37 -16.40
N ALA A 70 -42.86 22.26 -15.98
CA ALA A 70 -43.15 21.90 -14.59
C ALA A 70 -42.65 20.50 -14.24
N GLU A 71 -42.65 19.58 -15.20
CA GLU A 71 -42.19 18.20 -15.05
C GLU A 71 -40.67 18.16 -14.92
N ASP A 72 -39.94 18.77 -15.83
CA ASP A 72 -38.45 18.78 -15.80
C ASP A 72 -37.93 19.53 -14.59
N ARG A 73 -38.62 20.59 -14.16
CA ARG A 73 -38.30 21.29 -12.92
C ARG A 73 -38.44 20.38 -11.70
N THR A 74 -39.51 19.60 -11.62
CA THR A 74 -39.74 18.68 -10.51
C THR A 74 -38.66 17.59 -10.49
N LEU A 75 -38.39 16.97 -11.63
CA LEU A 75 -37.31 15.96 -11.76
C LEU A 75 -35.94 16.52 -11.38
N LEU A 76 -35.63 17.75 -11.78
CA LEU A 76 -34.37 18.42 -11.44
C LEU A 76 -34.24 18.67 -9.93
N MET A 77 -35.34 19.13 -9.30
CA MET A 77 -35.36 19.35 -7.84
C MET A 77 -35.23 18.04 -7.07
N GLU A 78 -35.92 16.98 -7.47
CA GLU A 78 -35.81 15.64 -6.88
C GLU A 78 -34.37 15.15 -6.98
N ARG A 79 -33.72 15.32 -8.12
CA ARG A 79 -32.32 14.93 -8.31
C ARG A 79 -31.34 15.72 -7.43
N MET A 80 -31.59 17.02 -7.23
CA MET A 80 -30.80 17.85 -6.30
C MET A 80 -30.96 17.38 -4.85
N ASP A 81 -32.19 17.04 -4.46
CA ASP A 81 -32.49 16.50 -3.12
C ASP A 81 -31.84 15.14 -2.90
N ASP A 82 -31.90 14.27 -3.89
CA ASP A 82 -31.24 12.95 -3.86
C ASP A 82 -29.73 13.08 -3.73
N PHE A 83 -29.12 14.02 -4.48
CA PHE A 83 -27.70 14.31 -4.34
C PHE A 83 -27.36 14.80 -2.93
N ALA A 84 -28.06 15.81 -2.43
CA ALA A 84 -27.83 16.37 -1.10
C ALA A 84 -28.05 15.35 0.03
N LYS A 85 -29.04 14.47 -0.13
CA LYS A 85 -29.29 13.37 0.80
C LYS A 85 -28.18 12.31 0.78
N LYS A 86 -27.68 11.97 -0.40
CA LYS A 86 -26.65 10.94 -0.59
C LYS A 86 -25.26 11.46 -0.22
N TYR A 87 -25.00 12.73 -0.44
CA TYR A 87 -23.71 13.39 -0.23
C TYR A 87 -23.89 14.68 0.59
N PRO A 88 -24.30 14.58 1.87
CA PRO A 88 -24.64 15.76 2.67
C PRO A 88 -23.48 16.73 2.84
N GLN A 89 -22.23 16.25 2.82
CA GLN A 89 -21.02 17.07 2.89
C GLN A 89 -20.80 17.95 1.64
N TYR A 90 -21.53 17.70 0.55
CA TYR A 90 -21.45 18.43 -0.71
C TYR A 90 -22.79 19.09 -1.10
N ALA A 91 -23.74 19.16 -0.17
CA ALA A 91 -25.07 19.74 -0.43
C ALA A 91 -24.98 21.20 -0.90
N ASP A 92 -23.99 21.95 -0.40
CA ASP A 92 -23.77 23.36 -0.77
C ASP A 92 -23.37 23.58 -2.24
N LEU A 93 -23.01 22.49 -2.98
CA LEU A 93 -22.79 22.56 -4.43
C LEU A 93 -24.09 22.68 -5.21
N MET A 94 -25.25 22.40 -4.59
CA MET A 94 -26.54 22.54 -5.25
C MET A 94 -26.98 24.00 -5.26
N PRO A 95 -27.52 24.49 -6.40
CA PRO A 95 -28.07 25.85 -6.46
C PRO A 95 -29.30 25.99 -5.58
N VAL A 96 -29.60 27.24 -5.18
CA VAL A 96 -30.82 27.54 -4.43
C VAL A 96 -32.06 27.25 -5.27
N ARG A 97 -33.11 26.69 -4.65
CA ARG A 97 -34.32 26.22 -5.35
C ARG A 97 -35.01 27.32 -6.16
N GLU A 98 -35.01 28.56 -5.67
CA GLU A 98 -35.60 29.70 -6.37
C GLU A 98 -34.98 29.97 -7.73
N SER A 99 -33.69 29.65 -7.90
CA SER A 99 -33.00 29.85 -9.18
C SER A 99 -33.51 28.89 -10.26
N ILE A 100 -34.00 27.71 -9.88
CA ILE A 100 -34.46 26.67 -10.80
C ILE A 100 -35.71 27.12 -11.58
N TYR A 101 -36.56 27.96 -10.99
CA TYR A 101 -37.74 28.49 -11.66
C TYR A 101 -37.44 29.44 -12.82
N ARG A 102 -36.22 29.93 -12.93
CA ARG A 102 -35.76 30.89 -13.95
C ARG A 102 -34.99 30.22 -15.09
N LEU A 103 -34.76 28.94 -15.01
CA LEU A 103 -33.98 28.23 -16.03
C LEU A 103 -34.83 28.04 -17.31
N ASN A 104 -34.13 28.00 -18.44
CA ASN A 104 -34.65 27.37 -19.66
C ASN A 104 -34.25 25.90 -19.72
N GLU A 105 -34.79 25.15 -20.70
CA GLU A 105 -34.54 23.71 -20.84
C GLU A 105 -33.07 23.39 -21.11
N LEU A 106 -32.34 24.25 -21.84
CA LEU A 106 -30.90 24.10 -22.07
C LEU A 106 -30.11 24.23 -20.76
N GLU A 107 -30.43 25.21 -19.95
CA GLU A 107 -29.81 25.43 -18.65
C GLU A 107 -30.14 24.28 -17.68
N ALA A 108 -31.36 23.72 -17.77
CA ALA A 108 -31.78 22.60 -16.96
C ALA A 108 -30.94 21.34 -17.27
N ILE A 109 -30.73 20.98 -18.54
CA ILE A 109 -29.91 19.84 -18.90
C ILE A 109 -28.44 20.08 -18.56
N GLN A 110 -27.94 21.30 -18.74
CA GLN A 110 -26.57 21.67 -18.34
C GLN A 110 -26.35 21.49 -16.83
N LEU A 111 -27.34 21.88 -16.01
CA LEU A 111 -27.29 21.65 -14.57
C LEU A 111 -27.33 20.17 -14.21
N GLN A 112 -28.14 19.36 -14.90
CA GLN A 112 -28.16 17.90 -14.71
C GLN A 112 -26.80 17.26 -15.05
N ILE A 113 -26.12 17.71 -16.11
CA ILE A 113 -24.77 17.28 -16.47
C ILE A 113 -23.77 17.65 -15.35
N ARG A 114 -23.88 18.88 -14.80
CA ARG A 114 -23.04 19.33 -13.69
C ARG A 114 -23.28 18.51 -12.42
N ILE A 115 -24.51 18.25 -12.02
CA ILE A 115 -24.84 17.39 -10.88
C ILE A 115 -24.23 15.99 -11.05
N GLN A 116 -24.30 15.43 -12.26
CA GLN A 116 -23.64 14.16 -12.55
C GLN A 116 -22.13 14.20 -12.35
N GLN A 117 -21.47 15.30 -12.75
CA GLN A 117 -20.03 15.43 -12.48
C GLN A 117 -19.74 15.54 -10.99
N TYR A 118 -20.61 16.14 -10.21
CA TYR A 118 -20.48 16.16 -8.74
C TYR A 118 -20.69 14.77 -8.12
N GLU A 119 -21.65 13.97 -8.63
CA GLU A 119 -21.81 12.56 -8.21
C GLU A 119 -20.53 11.75 -8.48
N ILE A 120 -19.92 11.91 -9.66
CA ILE A 120 -18.64 11.29 -9.99
C ILE A 120 -17.53 11.77 -9.06
N GLY A 121 -17.47 13.08 -8.80
CA GLY A 121 -16.50 13.69 -7.90
C GLY A 121 -16.56 13.13 -6.47
N ALA A 122 -17.77 12.95 -5.95
CA ALA A 122 -17.98 12.36 -4.62
C ALA A 122 -17.50 10.89 -4.56
N ILE A 123 -17.74 10.12 -5.61
CA ILE A 123 -17.27 8.73 -5.73
C ILE A 123 -15.73 8.70 -5.84
N GLU A 124 -15.14 9.52 -6.70
CA GLU A 124 -13.69 9.65 -6.82
C GLU A 124 -13.05 10.03 -5.49
N GLN A 125 -13.59 11.03 -4.82
CA GLN A 125 -13.09 11.48 -3.53
C GLN A 125 -13.02 10.32 -2.53
N ALA A 126 -14.08 9.52 -2.43
CA ALA A 126 -14.13 8.39 -1.51
C ALA A 126 -13.15 7.27 -1.88
N GLU A 127 -13.05 6.93 -3.18
CA GLU A 127 -12.13 5.90 -3.67
C GLU A 127 -10.66 6.32 -3.52
N LEU A 128 -10.33 7.57 -3.86
CA LEU A 128 -8.97 8.09 -3.76
C LEU A 128 -8.55 8.31 -2.31
N GLN A 129 -9.43 8.83 -1.45
CA GLN A 129 -9.16 8.99 -0.03
C GLN A 129 -8.73 7.66 0.62
N ARG A 130 -9.49 6.58 0.35
CA ARG A 130 -9.16 5.25 0.86
C ARG A 130 -7.83 4.75 0.32
N HIS A 131 -7.61 4.88 -0.99
CA HIS A 131 -6.38 4.44 -1.67
C HIS A 131 -5.15 5.19 -1.15
N PHE A 132 -5.24 6.51 -1.05
CA PHE A 132 -4.14 7.36 -0.59
C PHE A 132 -3.82 7.19 0.89
N SER A 133 -4.84 7.00 1.74
CA SER A 133 -4.63 6.70 3.15
C SER A 133 -3.89 5.37 3.35
N GLU A 134 -4.21 4.34 2.56
CA GLU A 134 -3.50 3.07 2.60
C GLU A 134 -2.06 3.20 2.09
N GLN A 135 -1.82 3.94 1.01
CA GLN A 135 -0.48 4.21 0.50
C GLN A 135 0.39 4.94 1.52
N ALA A 136 -0.10 6.04 2.09
CA ALA A 136 0.62 6.81 3.09
C ALA A 136 0.93 5.97 4.34
N ARG A 137 -0.04 5.15 4.79
CA ARG A 137 0.15 4.24 5.91
C ARG A 137 1.25 3.21 5.64
N ARG A 138 1.23 2.57 4.47
CA ARG A 138 2.26 1.58 4.09
C ARG A 138 3.63 2.21 3.95
N ALA A 139 3.73 3.39 3.33
CA ALA A 139 4.98 4.10 3.18
C ALA A 139 5.57 4.55 4.53
N ALA A 140 4.74 5.09 5.43
CA ALA A 140 5.15 5.44 6.78
C ALA A 140 5.61 4.22 7.59
N ASN A 141 4.90 3.08 7.46
CA ASN A 141 5.28 1.84 8.14
C ASN A 141 6.57 1.24 7.58
N MET A 142 6.83 1.37 6.27
CA MET A 142 8.09 0.97 5.67
C MET A 142 9.27 1.74 6.30
N ALA A 143 9.17 3.05 6.39
CA ALA A 143 10.18 3.88 7.06
C ALA A 143 10.29 3.60 8.56
N ALA A 144 9.17 3.36 9.24
CA ALA A 144 9.17 2.97 10.65
C ALA A 144 9.85 1.63 10.88
N GLU A 145 9.67 0.67 9.99
CA GLU A 145 10.34 -0.62 10.04
C GLU A 145 11.85 -0.49 9.82
N GLU A 146 12.28 0.43 8.94
CA GLU A 146 13.70 0.79 8.75
C GLU A 146 14.33 1.33 10.02
N LEU A 147 13.58 2.14 10.77
CA LEU A 147 13.99 2.64 12.09
C LEU A 147 13.76 1.64 13.24
N GLY A 148 13.41 0.39 12.94
CA GLY A 148 13.24 -0.67 13.94
C GLY A 148 11.92 -0.63 14.70
N PHE A 149 10.93 0.16 14.28
CA PHE A 149 9.57 0.08 14.80
C PHE A 149 8.83 -1.15 14.21
N GLY A 150 7.69 -1.51 14.80
CA GLY A 150 6.87 -2.62 14.30
C GLY A 150 6.23 -2.32 12.93
N LYS A 151 5.89 -3.37 12.16
CA LYS A 151 5.32 -3.29 10.80
C LYS A 151 4.06 -2.43 10.67
N ASP A 152 3.21 -2.42 11.70
CA ASP A 152 1.96 -1.67 11.75
C ASP A 152 2.00 -0.58 12.83
N PHE A 153 3.14 0.11 12.94
CA PHE A 153 3.35 1.19 13.89
C PHE A 153 2.40 2.36 13.64
N TYR A 154 2.25 2.76 12.38
CA TYR A 154 1.32 3.82 11.98
C TYR A 154 -0.02 3.23 11.52
N ARG A 155 -1.10 3.79 12.05
CA ARG A 155 -2.49 3.46 11.71
C ARG A 155 -3.07 4.53 10.80
N TYR A 156 -4.26 4.30 10.25
CA TYR A 156 -4.96 5.27 9.40
C TYR A 156 -5.24 6.60 10.09
N ASP A 157 -5.46 6.58 11.39
CA ASP A 157 -5.74 7.75 12.24
C ASP A 157 -4.48 8.44 12.78
N SER A 158 -3.28 7.92 12.48
CA SER A 158 -2.01 8.52 12.86
C SER A 158 -1.81 9.89 12.21
N GLU A 159 -1.24 10.83 12.95
CA GLU A 159 -0.98 12.20 12.47
C GLU A 159 -0.11 12.23 11.21
N VAL A 160 0.90 11.37 11.11
CA VAL A 160 1.75 11.22 9.91
C VAL A 160 0.91 10.90 8.68
N VAL A 161 -0.04 9.97 8.78
CA VAL A 161 -0.91 9.57 7.66
C VAL A 161 -1.87 10.69 7.29
N LYS A 162 -2.58 11.25 8.28
CA LYS A 162 -3.54 12.35 8.06
C LYS A 162 -2.88 13.58 7.46
N ALA A 163 -1.76 14.02 8.05
CA ALA A 163 -1.03 15.21 7.60
C ALA A 163 -0.43 15.01 6.21
N THR A 164 -0.03 13.79 5.85
CA THR A 164 0.48 13.50 4.50
C THR A 164 -0.65 13.53 3.47
N VAL A 165 -1.77 12.86 3.75
CA VAL A 165 -2.91 12.78 2.82
C VAL A 165 -3.63 14.13 2.67
N GLY A 166 -3.73 14.91 3.74
CA GLY A 166 -4.39 16.22 3.73
C GLY A 166 -3.51 17.40 3.32
N ALA A 167 -2.26 17.15 2.91
CA ALA A 167 -1.34 18.24 2.58
C ALA A 167 -1.68 18.94 1.26
N ALA A 168 -1.71 20.27 1.29
CA ALA A 168 -1.88 21.13 0.13
C ALA A 168 -0.50 21.45 -0.53
N TRP A 169 0.21 20.42 -0.99
CA TRP A 169 1.60 20.51 -1.41
C TRP A 169 1.82 21.12 -2.78
N ALA A 170 0.84 21.07 -3.68
CA ALA A 170 0.95 21.62 -5.04
C ALA A 170 0.00 22.81 -5.22
N ALA A 171 0.55 23.97 -5.47
CA ALA A 171 -0.19 25.23 -5.68
C ALA A 171 -1.16 25.60 -4.53
N GLY A 172 -0.91 25.11 -3.31
CA GLY A 172 -1.79 25.35 -2.16
C GLY A 172 -3.08 24.52 -2.16
N GLU A 173 -3.19 23.50 -3.01
CA GLU A 173 -4.35 22.64 -3.12
C GLU A 173 -3.99 21.20 -2.71
N ASP A 174 -4.90 20.55 -1.98
CA ASP A 174 -4.85 19.13 -1.71
C ASP A 174 -5.44 18.32 -2.89
N PHE A 175 -5.38 16.99 -2.81
CA PHE A 175 -5.92 16.13 -3.86
C PHE A 175 -7.44 16.29 -4.04
N SER A 176 -8.16 16.58 -2.95
CA SER A 176 -9.61 16.79 -2.96
C SER A 176 -9.99 18.01 -3.80
N ALA A 177 -9.37 19.14 -3.52
CA ALA A 177 -9.59 20.37 -4.30
C ALA A 177 -9.33 20.14 -5.80
N ARG A 178 -8.30 19.38 -6.13
CA ARG A 178 -7.98 19.02 -7.53
C ARG A 178 -9.00 18.08 -8.17
N ILE A 179 -9.62 17.16 -7.43
CA ILE A 179 -10.75 16.36 -7.95
C ILE A 179 -11.89 17.29 -8.35
N TRP A 180 -12.30 18.19 -7.46
CA TRP A 180 -13.43 19.08 -7.69
C TRP A 180 -13.15 20.06 -8.84
N ALA A 181 -11.97 20.64 -8.91
CA ALA A 181 -11.56 21.50 -10.04
C ALA A 181 -11.58 20.74 -11.38
N ASN A 182 -11.13 19.49 -11.41
CA ASN A 182 -11.18 18.65 -12.60
C ASN A 182 -12.63 18.32 -13.01
N ARG A 183 -13.53 18.05 -12.05
CA ARG A 183 -14.94 17.78 -12.32
C ARG A 183 -15.68 19.00 -12.84
N GLU A 184 -15.45 20.15 -12.24
CA GLU A 184 -16.04 21.41 -12.71
C GLU A 184 -15.57 21.76 -14.13
N LYS A 185 -14.28 21.59 -14.41
CA LYS A 185 -13.73 21.80 -15.75
C LYS A 185 -14.31 20.82 -16.78
N LEU A 186 -14.51 19.56 -16.41
CA LEU A 186 -15.12 18.58 -17.31
C LEU A 186 -16.62 18.86 -17.50
N ALA A 187 -17.34 19.27 -16.46
CA ALA A 187 -18.75 19.73 -16.58
C ALA A 187 -18.88 20.90 -17.56
N SER A 188 -17.99 21.90 -17.45
CA SER A 188 -17.96 23.03 -18.39
C SER A 188 -17.73 22.56 -19.82
N TYR A 189 -16.75 21.69 -20.08
CA TYR A 189 -16.50 21.16 -21.42
C TYR A 189 -17.68 20.37 -21.98
N LEU A 190 -18.31 19.51 -21.17
CA LEU A 190 -19.48 18.75 -21.59
C LEU A 190 -20.67 19.66 -21.93
N ASN A 191 -20.90 20.70 -21.14
CA ASN A 191 -21.96 21.68 -21.37
C ASN A 191 -21.70 22.53 -22.62
N ASP A 192 -20.46 22.96 -22.84
CA ASP A 192 -20.05 23.71 -24.03
C ASP A 192 -20.20 22.85 -25.30
N ASP A 193 -19.71 21.60 -25.26
CA ASP A 193 -19.84 20.68 -26.38
C ASP A 193 -21.31 20.36 -26.67
N PHE A 194 -22.13 20.09 -25.64
CA PHE A 194 -23.55 19.85 -25.79
C PHE A 194 -24.24 21.04 -26.49
N SER A 195 -24.02 22.25 -26.01
CA SER A 195 -24.62 23.47 -26.57
C SER A 195 -24.22 23.70 -28.03
N LYS A 196 -22.93 23.52 -28.36
CA LYS A 196 -22.41 23.66 -29.71
C LYS A 196 -22.99 22.63 -30.68
N LEU A 197 -23.07 21.38 -30.23
CA LEU A 197 -23.60 20.28 -31.03
C LEU A 197 -25.11 20.48 -31.31
N ILE A 198 -25.89 20.84 -30.30
CA ILE A 198 -27.32 21.18 -30.48
C ILE A 198 -27.49 22.38 -31.42
N ALA A 199 -26.68 23.45 -31.26
CA ALA A 199 -26.75 24.64 -32.14
C ALA A 199 -26.41 24.31 -33.61
N ARG A 200 -25.60 23.26 -33.85
CA ARG A 200 -25.28 22.73 -35.19
C ARG A 200 -26.38 21.80 -35.76
N GLY A 201 -27.36 21.44 -34.95
CA GLY A 201 -28.42 20.50 -35.38
C GLY A 201 -27.95 19.08 -35.59
N VAL A 202 -27.01 18.58 -34.76
CA VAL A 202 -26.51 17.22 -34.89
C VAL A 202 -27.52 16.19 -34.36
N SER A 203 -27.39 14.95 -34.82
CA SER A 203 -28.27 13.85 -34.41
C SER A 203 -27.91 13.38 -32.98
N TYR A 204 -28.89 12.69 -32.36
CA TYR A 204 -28.68 12.01 -31.06
C TYR A 204 -27.44 11.11 -31.06
N ASP A 205 -27.30 10.28 -32.12
CA ASP A 205 -26.17 9.33 -32.20
C ASP A 205 -24.81 10.01 -32.21
N GLU A 206 -24.69 11.17 -32.84
CA GLU A 206 -23.45 11.95 -32.88
C GLU A 206 -23.15 12.60 -31.53
N ILE A 207 -24.13 13.25 -30.92
CA ILE A 207 -23.92 13.95 -29.63
C ILE A 207 -23.63 12.95 -28.50
N SER A 208 -24.36 11.82 -28.47
CA SER A 208 -24.14 10.74 -27.51
C SER A 208 -22.70 10.20 -27.61
N ARG A 209 -22.26 9.89 -28.84
CA ARG A 209 -20.90 9.38 -29.09
C ARG A 209 -19.83 10.36 -28.60
N GLU A 210 -19.94 11.64 -28.93
CA GLU A 210 -18.93 12.64 -28.56
C GLU A 210 -18.86 12.89 -27.05
N LEU A 211 -20.00 13.07 -26.40
CA LEU A 211 -20.02 13.33 -24.95
C LEU A 211 -19.58 12.11 -24.13
N ARG A 212 -19.97 10.90 -24.53
CA ARG A 212 -19.49 9.66 -23.88
C ARG A 212 -17.99 9.45 -24.07
N ALA A 213 -17.47 9.71 -25.28
CA ALA A 213 -16.04 9.62 -25.54
C ALA A 213 -15.26 10.60 -24.67
N ARG A 214 -15.73 11.84 -24.54
CA ARG A 214 -15.10 12.85 -23.68
C ARG A 214 -15.13 12.44 -22.21
N LEU A 215 -16.27 11.98 -21.69
CA LEU A 215 -16.41 11.57 -20.30
C LEU A 215 -15.48 10.39 -19.98
N ASN A 216 -15.48 9.36 -20.78
CA ASN A 216 -14.66 8.16 -20.55
C ASN A 216 -13.15 8.45 -20.68
N HIS A 217 -12.73 9.11 -21.76
CA HIS A 217 -11.31 9.33 -22.03
C HIS A 217 -10.69 10.39 -21.10
N SER A 218 -11.33 11.54 -20.99
CA SER A 218 -10.84 12.65 -20.17
C SER A 218 -10.94 12.33 -18.68
N GLY A 219 -12.03 11.66 -18.24
CA GLY A 219 -12.21 11.24 -16.85
C GLY A 219 -11.10 10.31 -16.40
N THR A 220 -10.92 9.18 -17.05
CA THR A 220 -9.91 8.17 -16.68
C THR A 220 -8.49 8.76 -16.72
N ARG A 221 -8.12 9.46 -17.80
CA ARG A 221 -6.77 10.01 -17.94
C ARG A 221 -6.45 11.04 -16.86
N THR A 222 -7.39 11.92 -16.57
CA THR A 222 -7.20 12.97 -15.55
C THR A 222 -7.10 12.38 -14.15
N ALA A 223 -7.99 11.42 -13.83
CA ALA A 223 -7.96 10.73 -12.54
C ALA A 223 -6.66 9.94 -12.36
N MET A 224 -6.21 9.18 -13.36
CA MET A 224 -4.97 8.42 -13.25
C MET A 224 -3.72 9.31 -13.18
N ARG A 225 -3.72 10.46 -13.83
CA ARG A 225 -2.64 11.45 -13.66
C ARG A 225 -2.57 11.95 -12.22
N LEU A 226 -3.73 12.21 -11.61
CA LEU A 226 -3.81 12.61 -10.22
C LEU A 226 -3.32 11.48 -9.30
N VAL A 227 -3.85 10.27 -9.46
CA VAL A 227 -3.47 9.08 -8.68
C VAL A 227 -1.96 8.88 -8.69
N TYR A 228 -1.34 8.89 -9.86
CA TYR A 228 0.09 8.64 -10.01
C TYR A 228 0.95 9.75 -9.38
N THR A 229 0.57 11.01 -9.57
CA THR A 229 1.33 12.15 -9.04
C THR A 229 1.20 12.24 -7.52
N GLU A 230 -0.02 12.09 -7.00
CA GLU A 230 -0.26 12.02 -5.56
C GLU A 230 0.39 10.79 -4.93
N GLY A 231 0.31 9.61 -5.58
CA GLY A 231 0.95 8.39 -5.11
C GLY A 231 2.46 8.58 -4.91
N THR A 232 3.15 9.21 -5.85
CA THR A 232 4.57 9.54 -5.70
C THR A 232 4.81 10.50 -4.53
N TYR A 233 3.96 11.53 -4.37
CA TYR A 233 4.04 12.43 -3.23
C TYR A 233 3.86 11.70 -1.90
N LEU A 234 2.78 10.92 -1.77
CA LEU A 234 2.44 10.21 -0.55
C LEU A 234 3.51 9.20 -0.14
N PHE A 235 4.07 8.48 -1.11
CA PHE A 235 5.15 7.54 -0.87
C PHE A 235 6.39 8.23 -0.27
N ASN A 236 6.83 9.30 -0.89
CA ASN A 236 8.04 10.00 -0.44
C ASN A 236 7.80 10.80 0.86
N GLU A 237 6.71 11.55 0.94
CA GLU A 237 6.44 12.42 2.07
C GLU A 237 6.12 11.65 3.35
N ALA A 238 5.35 10.55 3.26
CA ALA A 238 5.05 9.73 4.44
C ALA A 238 6.32 9.12 5.05
N GLN A 239 7.25 8.66 4.22
CA GLN A 239 8.56 8.19 4.69
C GLN A 239 9.41 9.33 5.24
N ALA A 240 9.50 10.45 4.53
CA ALA A 240 10.29 11.60 4.95
C ALA A 240 9.86 12.14 6.31
N ARG A 241 8.56 12.18 6.61
CA ARG A 241 8.04 12.56 7.93
C ARG A 241 8.49 11.63 9.06
N VAL A 242 8.66 10.36 8.76
CA VAL A 242 9.19 9.38 9.73
C VAL A 242 10.71 9.54 9.88
N HIS A 243 11.43 9.69 8.76
CA HIS A 243 12.88 9.80 8.75
C HIS A 243 13.40 11.12 9.33
N GLU A 244 12.63 12.21 9.22
CA GLU A 244 13.03 13.55 9.66
C GLU A 244 13.42 13.62 11.15
N SER A 245 12.91 12.69 11.97
CA SER A 245 13.27 12.60 13.39
C SER A 245 14.69 12.09 13.64
N GLU A 246 15.28 11.38 12.67
CA GLU A 246 16.53 10.65 12.84
C GLU A 246 17.59 10.98 11.77
N PHE A 247 17.19 11.58 10.66
CA PHE A 247 18.09 11.92 9.54
C PHE A 247 17.99 13.39 9.18
N GLU A 248 19.12 13.98 8.85
CA GLU A 248 19.18 15.40 8.50
C GLU A 248 19.11 15.63 6.98
N SER A 249 19.75 14.77 6.18
CA SER A 249 20.01 15.04 4.77
C SER A 249 19.54 13.92 3.84
N TYR A 250 19.21 14.31 2.61
CA TYR A 250 18.78 13.40 1.55
C TYR A 250 19.29 13.85 0.17
N ALA A 251 19.27 12.92 -0.77
CA ALA A 251 19.39 13.20 -2.20
C ALA A 251 18.25 12.53 -2.99
N ILE A 252 17.78 13.18 -4.06
CA ILE A 252 16.83 12.59 -4.99
C ILE A 252 17.42 11.34 -5.65
N SER A 253 16.60 10.33 -5.89
CA SER A 253 16.94 9.10 -6.60
C SER A 253 15.97 8.86 -7.75
N CYS A 254 16.47 8.86 -8.98
CA CYS A 254 15.68 8.59 -10.18
C CYS A 254 15.73 7.14 -10.58
N ILE A 255 14.69 6.66 -11.31
CA ILE A 255 14.71 5.36 -11.94
C ILE A 255 15.48 5.48 -13.26
N HIS A 256 16.61 4.78 -13.41
CA HIS A 256 17.46 4.82 -14.59
C HIS A 256 17.00 3.85 -15.71
N ASP A 257 15.75 4.00 -16.16
CA ASP A 257 15.12 3.17 -17.21
C ASP A 257 14.98 3.90 -18.57
N GLY A 258 15.68 5.02 -18.76
CA GLY A 258 15.58 5.86 -19.94
C GLY A 258 14.34 6.77 -20.02
N LYS A 259 13.42 6.68 -19.05
CA LYS A 259 12.20 7.51 -18.97
C LYS A 259 12.28 8.65 -17.95
N ALA A 260 13.35 8.69 -17.15
CA ALA A 260 13.59 9.82 -16.26
C ALA A 260 13.85 11.08 -17.07
N CYS A 261 13.18 12.20 -16.71
CA CYS A 261 13.38 13.47 -17.40
C CYS A 261 14.74 14.09 -17.06
N GLU A 262 15.19 15.00 -17.90
CA GLU A 262 16.48 15.67 -17.74
C GLU A 262 16.56 16.45 -16.43
N VAL A 263 15.52 17.22 -16.10
CA VAL A 263 15.44 18.00 -14.85
C VAL A 263 15.65 17.11 -13.60
N CYS A 264 14.99 15.95 -13.55
CA CYS A 264 15.15 15.04 -12.43
C CYS A 264 16.57 14.46 -12.34
N ARG A 265 17.21 14.12 -13.48
CA ARG A 265 18.57 13.59 -13.53
C ARG A 265 19.63 14.64 -13.13
N GLU A 266 19.43 15.88 -13.59
CA GLU A 266 20.32 16.99 -13.20
C GLU A 266 20.23 17.27 -11.70
N LEU A 267 19.01 17.29 -11.16
CA LEU A 267 18.81 17.47 -9.72
C LEU A 267 19.39 16.32 -8.89
N GLU A 268 19.25 15.07 -9.34
CA GLU A 268 19.89 13.91 -8.70
C GLU A 268 21.43 14.06 -8.69
N ALA A 269 22.02 14.41 -9.83
CA ALA A 269 23.46 14.61 -9.94
C ALA A 269 23.96 15.74 -9.04
N TYR A 270 23.20 16.83 -8.94
CA TYR A 270 23.51 17.95 -8.05
C TYR A 270 23.40 17.56 -6.57
N GLN A 271 22.29 16.94 -6.17
CA GLN A 271 22.05 16.59 -4.76
C GLN A 271 22.96 15.46 -4.24
N LYS A 272 23.44 14.57 -5.10
CA LYS A 272 24.47 13.60 -4.70
C LYS A 272 25.78 14.26 -4.24
N GLN A 273 26.11 15.45 -4.76
CA GLN A 273 27.26 16.22 -4.35
C GLN A 273 26.93 17.23 -3.25
N HIS A 274 25.68 17.67 -3.19
CA HIS A 274 25.17 18.69 -2.28
C HIS A 274 23.85 18.20 -1.67
N PRO A 275 23.88 17.27 -0.69
CA PRO A 275 22.65 16.75 -0.08
C PRO A 275 21.77 17.87 0.47
N ALA A 276 20.48 17.76 0.25
CA ALA A 276 19.50 18.72 0.75
C ALA A 276 19.05 18.31 2.18
N LYS A 277 18.64 19.30 2.98
CA LYS A 277 18.09 18.98 4.31
C LYS A 277 16.65 18.45 4.21
N LEU A 278 16.39 17.39 4.97
CA LEU A 278 15.07 16.75 4.98
C LEU A 278 13.97 17.68 5.54
N SER A 279 14.33 18.57 6.47
CA SER A 279 13.44 19.59 7.03
C SER A 279 13.12 20.75 6.05
N GLU A 280 13.92 20.93 5.00
CA GLU A 280 13.77 21.96 3.98
C GLU A 280 13.22 21.41 2.65
N ARG A 281 12.68 20.18 2.67
CA ARG A 281 12.12 19.54 1.47
C ARG A 281 10.88 20.26 0.98
N MET A 282 10.84 20.47 -0.31
CA MET A 282 9.70 21.10 -1.01
C MET A 282 9.34 20.27 -2.24
N PRO A 283 8.22 19.50 -2.20
CA PRO A 283 7.73 18.78 -3.37
C PRO A 283 7.56 19.71 -4.57
N GLY A 284 8.00 19.25 -5.75
CA GLY A 284 7.99 20.06 -6.97
C GLY A 284 9.18 21.00 -7.14
N THR A 285 10.06 21.12 -6.14
CA THR A 285 11.22 22.03 -6.18
C THR A 285 12.52 21.26 -5.96
N ASN A 286 12.69 20.66 -4.81
CA ASN A 286 13.90 19.90 -4.45
C ASN A 286 13.59 18.47 -3.98
N PHE A 287 12.30 18.10 -3.86
CA PHE A 287 11.83 16.81 -3.35
C PHE A 287 10.74 16.22 -4.27
N PRO A 288 10.67 14.88 -4.46
CA PRO A 288 9.67 14.26 -5.32
C PRO A 288 8.22 14.44 -4.81
N PRO A 289 7.22 14.52 -5.74
CA PRO A 289 7.34 14.51 -7.19
C PRO A 289 7.76 15.85 -7.75
N MET A 290 8.62 15.87 -8.77
CA MET A 290 9.09 17.10 -9.42
C MET A 290 8.10 17.63 -10.47
N HIS A 291 7.27 16.77 -11.03
CA HIS A 291 6.30 17.08 -12.09
C HIS A 291 5.21 15.97 -12.14
N PRO A 292 4.10 16.19 -12.85
CA PRO A 292 3.13 15.12 -13.11
C PRO A 292 3.80 13.87 -13.71
N TRP A 293 3.39 12.68 -13.26
CA TRP A 293 3.99 11.40 -13.66
C TRP A 293 5.45 11.20 -13.21
N CYS A 294 5.93 11.96 -12.26
CA CYS A 294 7.25 11.74 -11.68
C CYS A 294 7.32 10.39 -10.97
N ARG A 295 8.47 9.67 -11.12
CA ARG A 295 8.71 8.35 -10.50
C ARG A 295 9.94 8.37 -9.60
N CYS A 296 10.44 9.55 -9.25
CA CYS A 296 11.59 9.70 -8.40
C CYS A 296 11.24 9.41 -6.94
N SER A 297 12.23 8.95 -6.21
CA SER A 297 12.23 8.83 -4.76
C SER A 297 13.41 9.62 -4.18
N TYR A 298 13.77 9.35 -2.94
CA TYR A 298 14.97 9.91 -2.32
C TYR A 298 15.76 8.82 -1.60
N THR A 299 17.02 9.11 -1.34
CA THR A 299 17.92 8.34 -0.49
C THR A 299 18.38 9.20 0.68
N LEU A 300 18.55 8.58 1.84
CA LEU A 300 19.10 9.26 3.01
C LEU A 300 20.62 9.41 2.87
N GLU A 301 21.11 10.59 3.15
CA GLU A 301 22.54 10.89 3.08
C GLU A 301 23.09 11.14 4.50
N VAL A 302 24.05 10.31 4.90
CA VAL A 302 24.70 10.36 6.22
C VAL A 302 26.21 10.43 6.01
N ALA A 303 26.85 11.45 6.55
CA ALA A 303 28.27 11.67 6.38
C ALA A 303 29.12 10.54 6.97
N ASP A 304 28.72 10.00 8.11
CA ASP A 304 29.38 8.90 8.81
C ASP A 304 28.33 7.96 9.40
N TRP A 305 28.09 6.84 8.70
CA TRP A 305 27.08 5.85 9.09
C TRP A 305 27.43 5.14 10.41
N ASP A 306 28.70 4.85 10.67
CA ASP A 306 29.11 4.16 11.89
C ASP A 306 28.86 5.05 13.11
N LYS A 307 29.24 6.32 13.02
CA LYS A 307 28.96 7.32 14.06
C LYS A 307 27.46 7.51 14.28
N TRP A 308 26.69 7.62 13.20
CA TRP A 308 25.22 7.78 13.28
C TRP A 308 24.56 6.56 13.95
N ILE A 309 25.00 5.34 13.60
CA ILE A 309 24.49 4.10 14.21
C ILE A 309 24.80 4.09 15.72
N ASP A 310 26.01 4.45 16.13
CA ASP A 310 26.38 4.49 17.54
C ASP A 310 25.55 5.53 18.33
N GLU A 311 25.35 6.72 17.78
CA GLU A 311 24.52 7.77 18.38
C GLU A 311 23.03 7.35 18.44
N TYR A 312 22.52 6.73 17.39
CA TYR A 312 21.14 6.22 17.32
C TYR A 312 20.88 5.13 18.36
N VAL A 313 21.83 4.22 18.51
CA VAL A 313 21.79 3.14 19.50
C VAL A 313 21.81 3.72 20.92
N GLN A 314 22.70 4.67 21.22
CA GLN A 314 22.79 5.33 22.52
C GLN A 314 21.50 6.09 22.87
N LYS A 315 20.89 6.77 21.89
CA LYS A 315 19.66 7.55 22.08
C LYS A 315 18.44 6.69 22.42
N ARG A 316 18.37 5.45 21.88
CA ARG A 316 17.17 4.59 21.98
C ARG A 316 17.31 3.40 22.92
N GLY A 317 18.49 3.12 23.45
CA GLY A 317 18.73 1.86 24.14
C GLY A 317 19.15 1.94 25.59
N GLY A 318 18.51 1.15 26.44
CA GLY A 318 19.21 0.33 27.39
C GLY A 318 19.95 -0.79 26.65
N ASP A 319 20.71 -1.62 27.35
CA ASP A 319 21.61 -2.64 26.75
C ASP A 319 20.86 -3.60 25.79
N SER A 320 19.62 -3.98 26.11
CA SER A 320 18.76 -4.82 25.26
C SER A 320 18.36 -4.17 23.92
N GLY A 321 18.17 -2.85 23.88
CA GLY A 321 17.89 -2.11 22.63
C GLY A 321 19.12 -2.07 21.73
N THR A 322 20.30 -1.85 22.29
CA THR A 322 21.59 -1.90 21.59
C THR A 322 21.82 -3.27 20.97
N GLN A 323 21.63 -4.35 21.74
CA GLN A 323 21.80 -5.70 21.25
C GLN A 323 20.80 -6.07 20.16
N ALA A 324 19.53 -5.65 20.29
CA ALA A 324 18.52 -5.85 19.26
C ALA A 324 18.86 -5.16 17.94
N THR A 325 19.39 -3.92 18.01
CA THR A 325 19.85 -3.17 16.84
C THR A 325 21.02 -3.87 16.16
N ARG A 326 22.02 -4.33 16.92
CA ARG A 326 23.16 -5.09 16.41
C ARG A 326 22.70 -6.33 15.63
N LEU A 327 21.90 -7.18 16.29
CA LEU A 327 21.40 -8.41 15.70
C LEU A 327 20.60 -8.17 14.41
N ARG A 328 19.76 -7.14 14.41
CA ARG A 328 18.96 -6.81 13.24
C ARG A 328 19.80 -6.29 12.09
N SER A 329 20.79 -5.44 12.37
CA SER A 329 21.74 -4.95 11.35
C SER A 329 22.53 -6.09 10.72
N ASP A 330 22.99 -7.04 11.55
CA ASP A 330 23.70 -8.23 11.09
C ASP A 330 22.83 -9.13 10.19
N ALA A 331 21.54 -9.25 10.50
CA ALA A 331 20.58 -9.97 9.69
C ALA A 331 20.29 -9.25 8.36
N MET A 332 20.14 -7.92 8.38
CA MET A 332 19.85 -7.10 7.20
C MET A 332 20.94 -7.17 6.13
N VAL A 333 22.20 -7.30 6.54
CA VAL A 333 23.34 -7.44 5.60
C VAL A 333 23.23 -8.75 4.81
N ARG A 334 22.71 -9.80 5.41
CA ARG A 334 22.68 -11.17 4.84
C ARG A 334 21.34 -11.52 4.19
N GLU A 335 20.33 -10.78 4.55
CA GLU A 335 18.94 -11.02 4.11
C GLU A 335 18.80 -11.05 2.59
N PRO A 336 19.31 -10.07 1.79
CA PRO A 336 19.09 -10.08 0.34
C PRO A 336 19.69 -11.32 -0.34
N GLY A 337 20.91 -11.68 0.01
CA GLY A 337 21.58 -12.85 -0.57
C GLY A 337 20.86 -14.17 -0.21
N THR A 338 20.47 -14.29 1.06
CA THR A 338 19.74 -15.48 1.55
C THR A 338 18.35 -15.55 0.92
N THR A 339 17.62 -14.43 0.83
CA THR A 339 16.31 -14.35 0.19
C THR A 339 16.38 -14.76 -1.28
N SER A 340 17.29 -14.16 -2.04
CA SER A 340 17.46 -14.46 -3.48
C SER A 340 17.81 -15.93 -3.70
N PHE A 341 18.70 -16.49 -2.89
CA PHE A 341 19.05 -17.90 -2.98
C PHE A 341 17.85 -18.79 -2.69
N LEU A 342 17.14 -18.57 -1.58
CA LEU A 342 15.95 -19.36 -1.25
C LEU A 342 14.84 -19.22 -2.31
N GLN A 343 14.65 -18.02 -2.87
CA GLN A 343 13.70 -17.82 -3.98
C GLN A 343 14.08 -18.64 -5.22
N SER A 344 15.36 -18.80 -5.52
CA SER A 344 15.83 -19.62 -6.65
C SER A 344 15.53 -21.10 -6.50
N LEU A 345 15.33 -21.58 -5.28
CA LEU A 345 15.00 -22.99 -4.99
C LEU A 345 13.50 -23.29 -5.09
N GLN A 346 12.65 -22.29 -5.29
CA GLN A 346 11.20 -22.49 -5.43
C GLN A 346 10.85 -23.28 -6.68
N ARG A 347 9.80 -24.10 -6.57
CA ARG A 347 9.17 -24.78 -7.69
C ARG A 347 7.72 -25.10 -7.40
N VAL A 348 6.99 -25.68 -8.37
CA VAL A 348 5.60 -26.09 -8.17
C VAL A 348 5.50 -27.03 -6.96
N GLY A 349 4.69 -26.66 -5.98
CA GLY A 349 4.53 -27.43 -4.73
C GLY A 349 5.55 -27.14 -3.62
N SER A 350 6.49 -26.23 -3.86
CA SER A 350 7.52 -25.82 -2.89
C SER A 350 7.79 -24.31 -3.03
N THR A 351 7.11 -23.50 -2.23
CA THR A 351 7.13 -22.02 -2.33
C THR A 351 7.43 -21.36 -1.00
N LEU A 352 8.11 -20.23 -1.04
CA LEU A 352 8.29 -19.36 0.13
C LEU A 352 7.00 -18.63 0.45
N ALA A 353 6.67 -18.55 1.72
CA ALA A 353 5.52 -17.83 2.24
C ALA A 353 5.93 -16.78 3.28
N GLY A 354 5.14 -15.73 3.41
CA GLY A 354 5.30 -14.72 4.46
C GLY A 354 6.64 -13.99 4.42
N LEU A 355 7.21 -13.71 3.23
CA LEU A 355 8.48 -13.00 3.08
C LEU A 355 8.49 -11.62 3.76
N ASP A 356 7.33 -10.99 3.92
CA ASP A 356 7.19 -9.73 4.67
C ASP A 356 7.54 -9.87 6.16
N PHE A 357 7.55 -11.08 6.69
CA PHE A 357 7.82 -11.40 8.09
C PHE A 357 9.22 -12.00 8.32
N ARG A 358 10.10 -11.95 7.32
CA ARG A 358 11.42 -12.60 7.39
C ARG A 358 12.38 -11.95 8.40
N LEU A 359 12.26 -10.64 8.64
CA LEU A 359 13.04 -9.91 9.63
C LEU A 359 12.23 -9.64 10.89
N LYS A 360 12.72 -10.05 12.03
CA LYS A 360 12.10 -9.80 13.34
C LYS A 360 12.20 -8.31 13.70
N GLY A 361 11.10 -7.74 14.19
CA GLY A 361 11.06 -6.32 14.60
C GLY A 361 11.95 -6.05 15.81
N GLN A 362 12.59 -4.87 15.84
CA GLN A 362 13.54 -4.48 16.89
C GLN A 362 12.96 -4.52 18.30
N GLN A 363 11.72 -4.02 18.48
CA GLN A 363 11.04 -4.05 19.78
C GLN A 363 10.78 -5.48 20.26
N SER A 364 10.44 -6.40 19.33
CA SER A 364 10.24 -7.81 19.64
C SER A 364 11.57 -8.48 20.03
N LEU A 365 12.67 -8.13 19.36
CA LEU A 365 14.01 -8.58 19.71
C LEU A 365 14.43 -8.06 21.08
N ALA A 366 14.32 -6.75 21.33
CA ALA A 366 14.69 -6.15 22.62
C ALA A 366 13.88 -6.75 23.77
N ARG A 367 12.59 -7.01 23.56
CA ARG A 367 11.74 -7.70 24.53
C ARG A 367 12.23 -9.13 24.81
N ASN A 368 12.51 -9.89 23.76
CA ASN A 368 12.99 -11.27 23.89
C ASN A 368 14.33 -11.31 24.63
N ILE A 369 15.28 -10.42 24.28
CA ILE A 369 16.59 -10.31 24.96
C ILE A 369 16.39 -10.05 26.46
N ARG A 370 15.53 -9.10 26.80
CA ARG A 370 15.26 -8.73 28.21
C ARG A 370 14.60 -9.87 28.97
N THR A 371 13.60 -10.55 28.33
CA THR A 371 12.93 -11.71 28.95
C THR A 371 13.90 -12.88 29.13
N ASP A 372 14.67 -13.22 28.11
CA ASP A 372 15.64 -14.32 28.17
C ASP A 372 16.78 -14.04 29.17
N SER A 373 17.27 -12.81 29.25
CA SER A 373 18.26 -12.38 30.23
C SER A 373 17.74 -12.56 31.68
N HIS A 374 16.49 -12.13 31.91
CA HIS A 374 15.86 -12.25 33.24
C HIS A 374 15.57 -13.72 33.60
N ASP A 375 14.90 -14.46 32.71
CA ASP A 375 14.40 -15.82 33.00
C ASP A 375 15.54 -16.87 33.10
N LYS A 376 16.64 -16.66 32.37
CA LYS A 376 17.79 -17.58 32.33
C LYS A 376 18.98 -17.08 33.14
N THR A 377 18.84 -15.95 33.82
CA THR A 377 19.90 -15.32 34.68
C THR A 377 21.22 -15.18 33.92
N MET A 378 21.17 -14.63 32.71
CA MET A 378 22.34 -14.36 31.85
C MET A 378 22.41 -12.87 31.48
N SER A 379 23.55 -12.41 30.99
CA SER A 379 23.66 -11.04 30.48
C SER A 379 22.80 -10.81 29.24
N GLU A 380 22.40 -9.57 28.97
CA GLU A 380 21.65 -9.24 27.74
C GLU A 380 22.46 -9.53 26.47
N GLN A 381 23.79 -9.46 26.53
CA GLN A 381 24.68 -9.88 25.46
C GLN A 381 24.56 -11.38 25.18
N GLU A 382 24.65 -12.24 26.22
CA GLU A 382 24.51 -13.69 26.07
C GLU A 382 23.10 -14.07 25.62
N ALA A 383 22.06 -13.39 26.12
CA ALA A 383 20.70 -13.57 25.67
C ALA A 383 20.55 -13.21 24.16
N ALA A 384 21.14 -12.09 23.74
CA ALA A 384 21.15 -11.69 22.34
C ALA A 384 21.88 -12.72 21.44
N ASP A 385 23.05 -13.17 21.85
CA ASP A 385 23.82 -14.15 21.09
C ASP A 385 23.13 -15.53 21.00
N SER A 386 22.17 -15.82 21.88
CA SER A 386 21.31 -17.01 21.83
C SER A 386 20.14 -16.92 20.84
N ILE A 387 19.83 -15.73 20.33
CA ILE A 387 18.72 -15.52 19.41
C ILE A 387 19.16 -15.80 17.97
N HIS A 388 18.55 -16.80 17.33
CA HIS A 388 18.90 -17.23 15.96
C HIS A 388 17.74 -17.13 14.97
N ASP A 389 16.62 -16.50 15.37
CA ASP A 389 15.42 -16.30 14.55
C ASP A 389 15.19 -14.83 14.17
N VAL A 390 16.26 -14.03 14.16
CA VAL A 390 16.24 -12.63 13.71
C VAL A 390 15.90 -12.55 12.23
N LEU A 391 16.50 -13.45 11.44
CA LEU A 391 16.17 -13.70 10.05
C LEU A 391 15.45 -15.05 9.98
N ARG A 392 14.25 -15.09 9.39
CA ARG A 392 13.37 -16.24 9.40
C ARG A 392 12.61 -16.36 8.09
N TYR A 393 12.63 -17.56 7.52
CA TYR A 393 11.88 -17.88 6.30
C TYR A 393 10.93 -19.04 6.52
N THR A 394 9.90 -19.13 5.69
CA THR A 394 8.93 -20.24 5.73
C THR A 394 8.74 -20.79 4.32
N TYR A 395 8.98 -22.08 4.15
CA TYR A 395 8.57 -22.84 2.96
C TYR A 395 7.24 -23.53 3.20
N GLN A 396 6.34 -23.37 2.24
CA GLN A 396 5.14 -24.20 2.13
C GLN A 396 5.41 -25.34 1.16
N LEU A 397 5.34 -26.57 1.65
CA LEU A 397 5.57 -27.80 0.89
C LEU A 397 4.28 -28.62 0.80
N GLN A 398 4.05 -29.26 -0.36
CA GLN A 398 2.91 -30.16 -0.51
C GLN A 398 3.02 -31.35 0.43
N THR A 399 1.91 -31.73 1.09
CA THR A 399 1.88 -32.80 2.10
C THR A 399 2.43 -34.13 1.57
N ALA A 400 2.07 -34.51 0.33
CA ALA A 400 2.47 -35.81 -0.27
C ALA A 400 3.97 -35.90 -0.59
N SER A 401 4.68 -34.80 -0.82
CA SER A 401 6.11 -34.75 -1.19
C SER A 401 6.97 -34.01 -0.17
N PHE A 402 6.47 -33.85 1.04
CA PHE A 402 7.09 -32.99 2.05
C PHE A 402 8.54 -33.41 2.39
N ALA A 403 8.76 -34.69 2.68
CA ALA A 403 10.07 -35.21 3.05
C ALA A 403 11.08 -35.08 1.89
N ASP A 404 10.67 -35.39 0.67
CA ASP A 404 11.52 -35.30 -0.53
C ASP A 404 11.91 -33.88 -0.82
N GLU A 405 10.95 -32.93 -0.72
CA GLU A 405 11.20 -31.50 -0.93
C GLU A 405 12.11 -30.90 0.14
N PHE A 406 11.91 -31.30 1.39
CA PHE A 406 12.80 -30.91 2.48
C PHE A 406 14.23 -31.39 2.20
N ALA A 407 14.40 -32.67 1.85
CA ALA A 407 15.71 -33.26 1.54
C ALA A 407 16.40 -32.54 0.37
N ARG A 408 15.64 -32.20 -0.68
CA ARG A 408 16.15 -31.45 -1.83
C ARG A 408 16.62 -30.05 -1.43
N ILE A 409 15.79 -29.28 -0.75
CA ILE A 409 16.13 -27.90 -0.33
C ILE A 409 17.34 -27.92 0.58
N ARG A 410 17.40 -28.85 1.52
CA ARG A 410 18.55 -29.06 2.39
C ARG A 410 19.84 -29.32 1.58
N ALA A 411 19.80 -30.25 0.63
CA ALA A 411 20.96 -30.60 -0.19
C ALA A 411 21.48 -29.41 -1.01
N GLU A 412 20.59 -28.58 -1.59
CA GLU A 412 20.98 -27.38 -2.33
C GLU A 412 21.58 -26.31 -1.40
N LEU A 413 21.04 -26.15 -0.19
CA LEU A 413 21.62 -25.25 0.84
C LEU A 413 23.02 -25.71 1.23
N GLU A 414 23.21 -26.99 1.54
CA GLU A 414 24.52 -27.57 1.93
C GLU A 414 25.53 -27.44 0.79
N LYS A 415 25.12 -27.64 -0.47
CA LYS A 415 25.94 -27.45 -1.66
C LYS A 415 26.37 -25.98 -1.84
N ALA A 416 25.53 -25.04 -1.45
CA ALA A 416 25.86 -23.60 -1.47
C ALA A 416 26.65 -23.13 -0.24
N GLY A 417 27.09 -24.06 0.65
CA GLY A 417 27.91 -23.76 1.82
C GLY A 417 27.15 -23.42 3.09
N TYR A 418 25.81 -23.51 3.07
CA TYR A 418 25.04 -23.38 4.31
C TYR A 418 25.10 -24.66 5.15
N THR A 419 25.12 -24.53 6.46
CA THR A 419 25.21 -25.66 7.37
C THR A 419 23.92 -25.83 8.16
N LEU A 420 23.33 -27.02 8.14
CA LEU A 420 22.18 -27.37 8.98
C LEU A 420 22.64 -27.60 10.43
N VAL A 421 22.28 -26.68 11.32
CA VAL A 421 22.69 -26.73 12.74
C VAL A 421 21.72 -27.57 13.58
N LYS A 422 20.41 -27.35 13.40
CA LYS A 422 19.37 -28.01 14.21
C LYS A 422 18.10 -28.23 13.41
N VAL A 423 17.42 -29.36 13.71
CA VAL A 423 16.05 -29.63 13.23
C VAL A 423 15.15 -29.90 14.42
N LYS A 424 14.01 -29.23 14.48
CA LYS A 424 12.91 -29.52 15.39
C LYS A 424 11.68 -29.88 14.56
N ASN A 425 11.39 -31.16 14.45
CA ASN A 425 10.24 -31.67 13.71
C ASN A 425 9.09 -32.01 14.67
N THR A 426 8.05 -31.15 14.66
CA THR A 426 6.83 -31.35 15.46
C THR A 426 5.64 -31.80 14.61
N LEU A 427 5.78 -31.94 13.29
CA LEU A 427 4.71 -32.48 12.42
C LEU A 427 4.32 -33.90 12.75
N GLN A 428 5.28 -34.71 13.26
CA GLN A 428 5.04 -36.07 13.71
C GLN A 428 4.48 -36.16 15.15
N SER A 429 4.46 -35.03 15.90
CA SER A 429 4.10 -35.06 17.32
C SER A 429 2.62 -34.81 17.53
N THR A 430 2.05 -35.38 18.59
CA THR A 430 0.71 -35.11 19.10
C THR A 430 0.78 -34.45 20.48
N GLY A 431 -0.30 -33.77 20.88
CA GLY A 431 -0.34 -33.06 22.16
C GLY A 431 0.55 -31.79 22.20
N VAL A 432 0.90 -31.24 21.06
CA VAL A 432 1.73 -30.02 20.95
C VAL A 432 0.91 -28.85 20.44
N THR A 433 1.24 -27.65 20.89
CA THR A 433 0.53 -26.41 20.51
C THR A 433 0.80 -25.93 19.10
N TYR A 434 1.81 -26.51 18.44
CA TYR A 434 2.27 -26.11 17.12
C TYR A 434 2.88 -27.30 16.38
N ARG A 435 2.49 -27.51 15.13
CA ARG A 435 3.03 -28.55 14.25
C ARG A 435 3.65 -27.94 13.00
N GLY A 436 4.96 -28.10 12.87
CA GLY A 436 5.80 -27.63 11.78
C GLY A 436 7.21 -28.21 11.91
N VAL A 437 8.07 -27.92 10.94
CA VAL A 437 9.50 -28.24 11.02
C VAL A 437 10.28 -26.93 11.08
N ASN A 438 10.98 -26.73 12.19
CA ASN A 438 11.83 -25.54 12.39
C ASN A 438 13.29 -25.96 12.31
N CYS A 439 14.00 -25.44 11.33
CA CYS A 439 15.42 -25.68 11.13
C CYS A 439 16.22 -24.42 11.45
N GLN A 440 17.39 -24.62 12.04
CA GLN A 440 18.42 -23.60 12.16
C GLN A 440 19.50 -23.87 11.13
N PHE A 441 19.74 -22.91 10.25
CA PHE A 441 20.84 -22.94 9.32
C PHE A 441 21.87 -21.87 9.66
N GLU A 442 23.10 -22.11 9.25
CA GLU A 442 24.22 -21.18 9.34
C GLU A 442 24.68 -20.85 7.92
N THR A 443 24.82 -19.56 7.63
CA THR A 443 25.34 -19.06 6.35
C THR A 443 26.83 -19.37 6.21
N PRO A 444 27.43 -19.30 5.01
CA PRO A 444 28.88 -19.53 4.83
C PRO A 444 29.79 -18.62 5.65
N ASP A 445 29.30 -17.47 6.09
CA ASP A 445 30.01 -16.51 6.95
C ASP A 445 29.64 -16.63 8.45
N GLY A 446 28.95 -17.70 8.84
CA GLY A 446 28.70 -18.05 10.25
C GLY A 446 27.44 -17.44 10.87
N PHE A 447 26.59 -16.75 10.10
CA PHE A 447 25.35 -16.19 10.62
C PHE A 447 24.24 -17.26 10.68
N LYS A 448 23.52 -17.31 11.82
CA LYS A 448 22.43 -18.28 12.01
C LYS A 448 21.07 -17.65 11.74
N PHE A 449 20.22 -18.42 11.02
CA PHE A 449 18.85 -18.04 10.72
C PHE A 449 17.89 -19.21 10.83
N GLU A 450 16.60 -18.91 10.96
CA GLU A 450 15.55 -19.92 11.04
C GLU A 450 14.92 -20.16 9.65
N LEU A 451 14.79 -21.44 9.27
CA LEU A 451 14.03 -21.87 8.10
C LEU A 451 12.94 -22.84 8.55
N GLN A 452 11.68 -22.41 8.38
CA GLN A 452 10.51 -23.17 8.75
C GLN A 452 9.93 -23.89 7.54
N PHE A 453 9.38 -25.09 7.72
CA PHE A 453 8.68 -25.83 6.70
C PHE A 453 7.30 -26.24 7.18
N HIS A 454 6.30 -25.96 6.37
CA HIS A 454 4.89 -26.18 6.66
C HIS A 454 4.18 -26.86 5.51
N THR A 455 3.17 -27.68 5.82
CA THR A 455 2.15 -28.06 4.83
C THR A 455 1.20 -26.86 4.60
N PRO A 456 0.41 -26.82 3.51
CA PRO A 456 -0.60 -25.78 3.31
C PRO A 456 -1.58 -25.67 4.50
N GLU A 457 -2.00 -26.82 5.06
CA GLU A 457 -2.91 -26.86 6.22
C GLU A 457 -2.25 -26.31 7.49
N SER A 458 -1.01 -26.72 7.79
CA SER A 458 -0.32 -26.29 9.01
C SER A 458 0.06 -24.81 8.95
N LEU A 459 0.38 -24.29 7.76
CA LEU A 459 0.65 -22.85 7.58
C LEU A 459 -0.62 -22.03 7.76
N ALA A 460 -1.72 -22.44 7.11
CA ALA A 460 -3.01 -21.75 7.25
C ALA A 460 -3.50 -21.74 8.70
N LEU A 461 -3.37 -22.85 9.42
CA LEU A 461 -3.73 -22.92 10.84
C LEU A 461 -2.87 -21.98 11.69
N LYS A 462 -1.55 -21.98 11.46
CA LYS A 462 -0.60 -21.10 12.15
C LYS A 462 -0.96 -19.62 11.99
N GLU A 463 -1.23 -19.20 10.76
CA GLU A 463 -1.45 -17.77 10.44
C GLU A 463 -2.84 -17.29 10.86
N ASN A 464 -3.88 -18.10 10.67
CA ASN A 464 -5.25 -17.66 10.89
C ASN A 464 -5.72 -17.79 12.35
N GLU A 465 -5.27 -18.84 13.07
CA GLU A 465 -5.79 -19.17 14.40
C GLU A 465 -4.70 -19.22 15.48
N LEU A 466 -3.64 -20.04 15.30
CA LEU A 466 -2.66 -20.25 16.37
C LEU A 466 -1.93 -18.99 16.78
N HIS A 467 -1.61 -18.10 15.84
CA HIS A 467 -0.92 -16.85 16.14
C HIS A 467 -1.73 -15.98 17.11
N LYS A 468 -3.03 -15.86 16.92
CA LYS A 468 -3.92 -15.07 17.78
C LYS A 468 -4.00 -15.64 19.19
N LEU A 469 -4.18 -16.97 19.30
CA LEU A 469 -4.25 -17.68 20.57
C LEU A 469 -2.92 -17.58 21.33
N TYR A 470 -1.81 -17.67 20.62
CA TYR A 470 -0.47 -17.54 21.20
C TYR A 470 -0.17 -16.13 21.68
N GLU A 471 -0.56 -15.08 20.93
CA GLU A 471 -0.38 -13.71 21.37
C GLU A 471 -1.23 -13.42 22.63
N GLU A 472 -2.48 -13.87 22.69
CA GLU A 472 -3.33 -13.74 23.89
C GLU A 472 -2.72 -14.50 25.09
N GLN A 473 -2.19 -15.72 24.86
CA GLN A 473 -1.58 -16.52 25.91
C GLN A 473 -0.35 -15.86 26.56
N ARG A 474 0.42 -15.08 25.78
CA ARG A 474 1.65 -14.42 26.23
C ARG A 474 1.44 -13.10 26.98
N LEU A 475 0.25 -12.54 26.97
CA LEU A 475 -0.02 -11.30 27.67
C LEU A 475 0.16 -11.50 29.19
N PRO A 476 0.88 -10.60 29.89
CA PRO A 476 1.09 -10.71 31.33
C PRO A 476 -0.23 -10.75 32.13
N GLU A 477 -1.24 -10.02 31.64
CA GLU A 477 -2.58 -9.92 32.19
C GLU A 477 -3.48 -11.14 31.96
N THR A 478 -3.06 -12.10 31.12
CA THR A 478 -3.88 -13.30 30.86
C THR A 478 -3.96 -14.20 32.09
N ASP A 479 -5.18 -14.41 32.57
CA ASP A 479 -5.49 -15.27 33.71
C ASP A 479 -4.93 -16.69 33.51
N PRO A 480 -4.37 -17.35 34.53
CA PRO A 480 -3.81 -18.69 34.42
C PRO A 480 -4.78 -19.75 33.89
N LYS A 481 -6.10 -19.67 34.23
CA LYS A 481 -7.12 -20.59 33.70
C LYS A 481 -7.32 -20.35 32.20
N ARG A 482 -7.44 -19.07 31.80
CA ARG A 482 -7.54 -18.68 30.39
C ARG A 482 -6.31 -19.11 29.61
N ARG A 483 -5.12 -18.95 30.16
CA ARG A 483 -3.86 -19.43 29.56
C ARG A 483 -3.88 -20.93 29.31
N ALA A 484 -4.36 -21.72 30.28
CA ALA A 484 -4.50 -23.18 30.13
C ALA A 484 -5.55 -23.58 29.07
N GLU A 485 -6.66 -22.82 28.95
CA GLU A 485 -7.67 -23.01 27.89
C GLU A 485 -7.09 -22.74 26.51
N LEU A 486 -6.35 -21.64 26.34
CA LEU A 486 -5.70 -21.29 25.09
C LEU A 486 -4.71 -22.36 24.64
N VAL A 487 -3.88 -22.85 25.57
CA VAL A 487 -2.95 -23.97 25.29
C VAL A 487 -3.70 -25.22 24.84
N ARG A 488 -4.78 -25.60 25.54
CA ARG A 488 -5.60 -26.76 25.18
C ARG A 488 -6.20 -26.61 23.79
N ARG A 489 -6.74 -25.42 23.51
CA ARG A 489 -7.31 -25.11 22.17
C ARG A 489 -6.27 -25.18 21.07
N MET A 490 -5.06 -24.68 21.28
CA MET A 490 -3.97 -24.80 20.31
C MET A 490 -3.58 -26.26 20.07
N ILE A 491 -3.55 -27.10 21.10
CA ILE A 491 -3.27 -28.54 20.98
C ILE A 491 -4.36 -29.23 20.14
N GLU A 492 -5.65 -29.02 20.47
CA GLU A 492 -6.77 -29.60 19.73
C GLU A 492 -6.72 -29.25 18.23
N LEU A 493 -6.47 -27.99 17.91
CA LEU A 493 -6.34 -27.54 16.52
C LEU A 493 -5.13 -28.17 15.81
N SER A 494 -4.01 -28.25 16.49
CA SER A 494 -2.78 -28.82 15.95
C SER A 494 -2.88 -30.33 15.72
N ASP A 495 -3.53 -31.07 16.63
CA ASP A 495 -3.73 -32.53 16.52
C ASP A 495 -4.65 -32.92 15.36
N GLY A 496 -5.50 -31.98 14.88
CA GLY A 496 -6.33 -32.17 13.69
C GLY A 496 -5.58 -32.15 12.35
N LEU A 497 -4.30 -31.76 12.33
CA LEU A 497 -3.51 -31.66 11.09
C LEU A 497 -3.06 -33.03 10.57
N SER A 498 -3.10 -33.18 9.23
CA SER A 498 -2.57 -34.36 8.54
C SER A 498 -1.05 -34.49 8.74
N THR A 499 -0.56 -35.71 8.91
CA THR A 499 0.88 -35.98 9.00
C THR A 499 1.42 -36.37 7.62
N PRO A 500 2.46 -35.67 7.08
CA PRO A 500 3.06 -36.03 5.81
C PRO A 500 3.67 -37.46 5.82
N PRO A 501 3.68 -38.18 4.68
CA PRO A 501 4.41 -39.43 4.54
C PRO A 501 5.91 -39.23 4.80
N ASN A 502 6.55 -40.24 5.38
CA ASN A 502 8.00 -40.30 5.64
C ASN A 502 8.53 -39.10 6.47
N ILE A 503 7.67 -38.50 7.28
CA ILE A 503 8.04 -37.31 8.06
C ILE A 503 9.14 -37.60 9.11
N GLU A 504 9.33 -38.85 9.51
CA GLU A 504 10.39 -39.30 10.39
C GLU A 504 11.79 -39.17 9.76
N GLU A 505 11.89 -39.13 8.43
CA GLU A 505 13.14 -38.90 7.71
C GLU A 505 13.60 -37.43 7.78
N VAL A 506 12.69 -36.53 8.15
CA VAL A 506 12.98 -35.07 8.31
C VAL A 506 13.68 -34.85 9.65
N ARG A 507 15.01 -35.01 9.61
CA ARG A 507 15.92 -34.91 10.76
C ARG A 507 17.27 -34.30 10.33
N LYS A 508 18.13 -33.98 11.33
CA LYS A 508 19.48 -33.47 11.07
C LYS A 508 20.35 -34.51 10.36
#